data_af025f3a1a027acb78b84b97c72a1a3d
#
_entry.id   af025f3a1a027acb78b84b97c72a1a3d
#
_cell.length_a   1.000
_cell.length_b   1.000
_cell.length_c   1.000
_cell.angle_alpha   90.00
_cell.angle_beta   90.00
_cell.angle_gamma   90.00
#
_symmetry.space_group_name_H-M   'P 1'
#
loop_
_entity.id
_entity.type
_entity.pdbx_description
1 polymer ?
#
loop_
_entity_poly.entity_id
_entity_poly.type
_entity_poly.pdbx_seq_one_letter_code
_entity_poly.pdbx_strand_id
1 'polypeptide(L)'
;MTPATLSQTAPRSRKDVPSSDCWDVQSLYADREAWKKDLEKAGAAEAPFWPHLNEKHFHIEQPSSLCKLLTTVFSIERTLDKLYVYAHLTHDEDIANQEAAADLKSITYLLTAFAEEISWIQPALIALPQNISDALLASPELQPYRFYLQKLFRLAPHTGTSREEKLLASSSPALEVAYKTFSSLTDSEIPFGEAIDSEGKSYPLSHALASLYMQSADRELRKSTYHKQCQRYHGYRLSLANLLNGKIQAHLFQAKARNYDSCLEAALFQNNISASVVTTLIDTVKQHTHLITKYFQLKQQALGLPDFHFYDVYAPLVASEAARHYSYEEAVSLICDSLTPLGTDYVETLRQGLTSDGWVDKYENINKRSGAYSSGCYDSKPYILLNYTGTLYDISVVAHEGGHSMHSFLSHKHQQYHEAQYPIFLAEIASTLNETLLMEFLLKNAPSKEEKIAILSRSLDSIFATLFRQTLFAAFELEAHSAAEQGEPLTEEFFSKSYGRLQNIFYGDCVAFDELSSIEWARIPHFYYNFYVYQYATGIIASLCFSEKILSKEDGAQKAYLTFLQSGGSDFPIEILKKSGLDMTSSSPMLKAFSYIEQKLDELANLL
;
A
#
# COMPACT_ATOMS: atom_id res chain seq x y z
N MET A 1 15.55 33.37 0.00
CA MET A 1 15.52 33.39 1.46
C MET A 1 15.87 32.01 1.97
N THR A 2 16.76 31.92 2.94
CA THR A 2 17.21 30.67 3.56
C THR A 2 16.01 29.88 4.11
N PRO A 3 16.03 28.51 4.06
CA PRO A 3 14.98 27.71 4.67
C PRO A 3 14.77 28.15 6.12
N ALA A 4 13.52 28.37 6.50
CA ALA A 4 13.16 28.69 7.87
C ALA A 4 13.86 27.69 8.80
N THR A 5 14.56 28.21 9.76
CA THR A 5 15.23 27.47 10.82
C THR A 5 14.18 26.60 11.53
N LEU A 6 14.02 25.36 11.05
CA LEU A 6 13.57 24.27 11.92
C LEU A 6 14.51 24.33 13.13
N SER A 7 13.97 24.45 14.31
CA SER A 7 14.71 24.31 15.56
C SER A 7 15.35 22.91 15.52
N GLN A 8 16.56 22.83 14.97
CA GLN A 8 17.38 21.63 14.95
C GLN A 8 17.92 21.41 16.37
N THR A 9 17.07 20.96 17.25
CA THR A 9 17.56 20.11 18.35
C THR A 9 18.06 18.84 17.67
N ALA A 10 19.33 18.49 17.83
CA ALA A 10 19.89 17.25 17.30
C ALA A 10 18.98 16.07 17.69
N PRO A 11 18.78 15.08 16.79
CA PRO A 11 17.94 13.93 17.09
C PRO A 11 18.33 13.32 18.43
N ARG A 12 17.34 13.07 19.29
CA ARG A 12 17.56 12.46 20.61
C ARG A 12 18.00 11.01 20.47
N SER A 13 18.79 10.51 21.39
CA SER A 13 18.97 9.07 21.56
C SER A 13 17.63 8.45 21.98
N ARG A 14 17.35 7.21 21.58
CA ARG A 14 16.10 6.51 21.98
C ARG A 14 15.86 6.56 23.50
N LYS A 15 16.90 6.47 24.29
CA LYS A 15 16.82 6.53 25.78
C LYS A 15 16.37 7.88 26.32
N ASP A 16 16.52 8.93 25.54
CA ASP A 16 16.18 10.31 25.94
C ASP A 16 14.80 10.73 25.40
N VAL A 17 14.10 9.85 24.68
CA VAL A 17 12.73 10.10 24.20
C VAL A 17 11.77 9.90 25.38
N PRO A 18 10.89 10.88 25.68
CA PRO A 18 9.88 10.73 26.72
C PRO A 18 8.96 9.53 26.45
N SER A 19 8.61 8.79 27.48
CA SER A 19 7.69 7.65 27.34
C SER A 19 6.31 8.02 26.78
N SER A 20 5.87 9.27 27.00
CA SER A 20 4.64 9.83 26.43
C SER A 20 4.68 9.96 24.89
N ASP A 21 5.87 9.91 24.29
CA ASP A 21 6.09 10.04 22.86
C ASP A 21 6.43 8.71 22.20
N CYS A 22 6.47 7.64 22.99
CA CYS A 22 6.76 6.28 22.55
C CYS A 22 5.49 5.42 22.53
N TRP A 23 5.45 4.46 21.63
CA TRP A 23 4.47 3.38 21.69
C TRP A 23 4.73 2.44 22.88
N ASP A 24 3.67 1.76 23.33
CA ASP A 24 3.75 0.88 24.50
C ASP A 24 3.95 -0.59 24.06
N VAL A 25 5.17 -0.95 23.71
CA VAL A 25 5.54 -2.35 23.40
C VAL A 25 5.49 -3.25 24.64
N GLN A 26 5.51 -2.69 25.85
CA GLN A 26 5.42 -3.45 27.10
C GLN A 26 4.06 -4.11 27.28
N SER A 27 3.01 -3.62 26.61
CA SER A 27 1.71 -4.29 26.57
C SER A 27 1.73 -5.63 25.81
N LEU A 28 2.72 -5.83 24.91
CA LEU A 28 2.95 -7.13 24.26
C LEU A 28 3.72 -8.08 25.21
N TYR A 29 4.88 -7.65 25.67
CA TYR A 29 5.72 -8.34 26.64
C TYR A 29 6.31 -7.33 27.62
N ALA A 30 6.20 -7.62 28.92
CA ALA A 30 6.65 -6.71 29.98
C ALA A 30 8.13 -6.31 29.82
N ASP A 31 8.95 -7.22 29.35
CA ASP A 31 10.36 -7.05 29.07
C ASP A 31 10.87 -8.10 28.07
N ARG A 32 12.14 -7.95 27.63
CA ARG A 32 12.80 -8.87 26.71
C ARG A 32 12.91 -10.30 27.28
N GLU A 33 13.07 -10.46 28.58
CA GLU A 33 13.18 -11.81 29.19
C GLU A 33 11.84 -12.56 29.15
N ALA A 34 10.72 -11.88 29.34
CA ALA A 34 9.38 -12.43 29.14
C ALA A 34 9.17 -12.86 27.68
N TRP A 35 9.62 -12.05 26.73
CA TRP A 35 9.60 -12.37 25.30
C TRP A 35 10.46 -13.60 24.97
N LYS A 36 11.71 -13.66 25.44
CA LYS A 36 12.59 -14.80 25.22
C LYS A 36 12.01 -16.10 25.76
N LYS A 37 11.43 -16.05 26.95
CA LYS A 37 10.80 -17.23 27.56
C LYS A 37 9.64 -17.77 26.71
N ASP A 38 8.86 -16.87 26.08
CA ASP A 38 7.79 -17.30 25.19
C ASP A 38 8.32 -17.76 23.83
N LEU A 39 9.40 -17.15 23.32
CA LEU A 39 10.09 -17.61 22.11
C LEU A 39 10.62 -19.06 22.30
N GLU A 40 11.25 -19.35 23.44
CA GLU A 40 11.73 -20.67 23.78
C GLU A 40 10.59 -21.69 23.87
N LYS A 41 9.46 -21.33 24.47
CA LYS A 41 8.28 -22.20 24.55
C LYS A 41 7.66 -22.44 23.17
N ALA A 42 7.52 -21.38 22.35
CA ALA A 42 6.91 -21.47 21.04
C ALA A 42 7.72 -22.34 20.09
N GLY A 43 9.06 -22.30 20.20
CA GLY A 43 10.00 -23.05 19.38
C GLY A 43 10.27 -24.47 19.86
N ALA A 44 10.03 -24.83 21.14
CA ALA A 44 10.68 -25.92 21.83
C ALA A 44 12.22 -25.89 21.64
N ALA A 45 13.01 -26.07 22.66
CA ALA A 45 14.47 -25.80 22.62
C ALA A 45 15.28 -26.62 21.58
N GLU A 46 14.68 -27.61 20.92
CA GLU A 46 15.34 -28.53 19.99
C GLU A 46 14.48 -28.79 18.73
N ALA A 47 15.12 -28.89 17.57
CA ALA A 47 14.47 -29.31 16.33
C ALA A 47 14.15 -30.82 16.31
N PRO A 48 13.03 -31.28 15.73
CA PRO A 48 11.98 -30.48 15.09
C PRO A 48 11.07 -29.77 16.12
N PHE A 49 10.84 -28.48 15.90
CA PHE A 49 10.11 -27.62 16.86
C PHE A 49 8.66 -28.03 17.11
N TRP A 50 8.01 -28.65 16.13
CA TRP A 50 6.59 -29.06 16.24
C TRP A 50 6.37 -30.50 15.71
N PRO A 51 7.02 -31.54 16.32
CA PRO A 51 6.95 -32.91 15.81
C PRO A 51 5.52 -33.48 15.77
N HIS A 52 4.60 -32.91 16.53
CA HIS A 52 3.20 -33.27 16.55
C HIS A 52 2.39 -32.76 15.36
N LEU A 53 2.92 -31.84 14.54
CA LEU A 53 2.28 -31.34 13.32
C LEU A 53 2.61 -32.19 12.08
N ASN A 54 3.33 -33.30 12.24
CA ASN A 54 3.66 -34.17 11.13
C ASN A 54 2.40 -34.77 10.49
N GLU A 55 2.38 -34.87 9.15
CA GLU A 55 1.30 -35.43 8.34
C GLU A 55 0.74 -36.75 8.87
N LYS A 56 1.60 -37.63 9.37
CA LYS A 56 1.21 -38.96 9.91
C LYS A 56 0.28 -38.91 11.10
N HIS A 57 0.15 -37.78 11.78
CA HIS A 57 -0.68 -37.61 12.95
C HIS A 57 -2.11 -37.15 12.65
N PHE A 58 -2.40 -36.77 11.39
CA PHE A 58 -3.68 -36.20 11.01
C PHE A 58 -4.31 -36.92 9.82
N HIS A 59 -5.60 -37.16 9.91
CA HIS A 59 -6.47 -37.66 8.86
C HIS A 59 -7.25 -36.47 8.31
N ILE A 60 -6.67 -35.74 7.34
CA ILE A 60 -7.22 -34.47 6.84
C ILE A 60 -8.55 -34.62 6.10
N GLU A 61 -8.89 -35.84 5.68
CA GLU A 61 -10.18 -36.21 5.11
C GLU A 61 -11.31 -36.31 6.15
N GLN A 62 -10.96 -36.32 7.44
CA GLN A 62 -11.91 -36.40 8.55
C GLN A 62 -12.12 -35.00 9.19
N PRO A 63 -13.37 -34.49 9.24
CA PRO A 63 -13.64 -33.14 9.73
C PRO A 63 -13.07 -32.84 11.13
N SER A 64 -13.22 -33.75 12.09
CA SER A 64 -12.72 -33.56 13.46
C SER A 64 -11.20 -33.50 13.54
N SER A 65 -10.50 -34.33 12.75
CA SER A 65 -9.03 -34.33 12.67
C SER A 65 -8.51 -33.05 12.01
N LEU A 66 -9.12 -32.64 10.91
CA LEU A 66 -8.78 -31.38 10.21
C LEU A 66 -9.07 -30.17 11.10
N CYS A 67 -10.21 -30.11 11.78
CA CYS A 67 -10.54 -29.04 12.72
C CYS A 67 -9.47 -28.91 13.81
N LYS A 68 -9.03 -30.03 14.40
CA LYS A 68 -7.96 -30.05 15.40
C LYS A 68 -6.64 -29.54 14.82
N LEU A 69 -6.27 -29.95 13.60
CA LEU A 69 -5.06 -29.49 12.92
C LEU A 69 -5.09 -27.98 12.71
N LEU A 70 -6.13 -27.44 12.08
CA LEU A 70 -6.27 -26.01 11.79
C LEU A 70 -6.28 -25.17 13.08
N THR A 71 -7.00 -25.63 14.12
CA THR A 71 -7.02 -24.96 15.43
C THR A 71 -5.61 -24.87 16.02
N THR A 72 -4.85 -25.97 15.94
CA THR A 72 -3.47 -26.01 16.46
C THR A 72 -2.54 -25.09 15.67
N VAL A 73 -2.59 -25.18 14.34
CA VAL A 73 -1.77 -24.33 13.44
C VAL A 73 -2.02 -22.85 13.70
N PHE A 74 -3.26 -22.41 13.66
CA PHE A 74 -3.60 -20.98 13.88
C PHE A 74 -3.31 -20.51 15.32
N SER A 75 -3.36 -21.39 16.30
CA SER A 75 -2.94 -21.05 17.68
C SER A 75 -1.44 -20.80 17.77
N ILE A 76 -0.63 -21.57 17.05
CA ILE A 76 0.83 -21.38 17.00
C ILE A 76 1.17 -20.12 16.20
N GLU A 77 0.59 -19.95 15.01
CA GLU A 77 0.78 -18.74 14.19
C GLU A 77 0.50 -17.47 14.99
N ARG A 78 -0.63 -17.43 15.68
CA ARG A 78 -1.02 -16.31 16.53
C ARG A 78 0.02 -15.98 17.62
N THR A 79 0.66 -17.00 18.19
CA THR A 79 1.76 -16.80 19.15
C THR A 79 3.02 -16.27 18.47
N LEU A 80 3.36 -16.82 17.31
CA LEU A 80 4.52 -16.39 16.54
C LEU A 80 4.37 -14.95 16.01
N ASP A 81 3.18 -14.57 15.57
CA ASP A 81 2.87 -13.19 15.15
C ASP A 81 3.11 -12.20 16.29
N LYS A 82 2.64 -12.53 17.50
CA LYS A 82 2.86 -11.67 18.66
C LYS A 82 4.35 -11.51 18.99
N LEU A 83 5.10 -12.61 18.93
CA LEU A 83 6.56 -12.60 19.12
C LEU A 83 7.27 -11.77 18.05
N TYR A 84 6.84 -11.89 16.80
CA TYR A 84 7.39 -11.13 15.68
C TYR A 84 7.13 -9.63 15.83
N VAL A 85 5.89 -9.24 16.13
CA VAL A 85 5.52 -7.82 16.26
C VAL A 85 6.34 -7.15 17.36
N TYR A 86 6.51 -7.77 18.52
CA TYR A 86 7.37 -7.22 19.58
C TYR A 86 8.82 -6.98 19.09
N ALA A 87 9.43 -7.99 18.49
CA ALA A 87 10.82 -7.91 18.02
C ALA A 87 10.97 -6.88 16.88
N HIS A 88 10.00 -6.82 15.96
CA HIS A 88 9.96 -5.87 14.86
C HIS A 88 9.86 -4.41 15.36
N LEU A 89 8.90 -4.13 16.24
CA LEU A 89 8.72 -2.79 16.79
C LEU A 89 9.94 -2.33 17.58
N THR A 90 10.50 -3.20 18.43
CA THR A 90 11.70 -2.89 19.22
C THR A 90 12.92 -2.66 18.33
N HIS A 91 13.05 -3.39 17.22
CA HIS A 91 14.12 -3.17 16.24
C HIS A 91 13.96 -1.81 15.53
N ASP A 92 12.75 -1.42 15.17
CA ASP A 92 12.50 -0.20 14.40
C ASP A 92 12.62 1.09 15.23
N GLU A 93 12.62 0.98 16.56
CA GLU A 93 12.99 2.08 17.47
C GLU A 93 14.45 2.53 17.35
N ASP A 94 15.35 1.57 17.08
CA ASP A 94 16.79 1.78 16.90
C ASP A 94 17.36 0.61 16.07
N ILE A 95 17.43 0.79 14.76
CA ILE A 95 17.92 -0.25 13.83
C ILE A 95 19.42 -0.60 14.00
N ALA A 96 20.17 0.21 14.74
CA ALA A 96 21.56 -0.07 15.07
C ALA A 96 21.70 -0.94 16.33
N ASN A 97 20.61 -1.19 17.07
CA ASN A 97 20.62 -2.04 18.26
C ASN A 97 20.82 -3.50 17.88
N GLN A 98 22.00 -4.04 18.17
CA GLN A 98 22.39 -5.41 17.80
C GLN A 98 21.57 -6.49 18.54
N GLU A 99 21.10 -6.22 19.75
CA GLU A 99 20.25 -7.16 20.49
C GLU A 99 18.87 -7.27 19.86
N ALA A 100 18.23 -6.14 19.52
CA ALA A 100 16.95 -6.11 18.84
C ALA A 100 17.03 -6.75 17.44
N ALA A 101 18.13 -6.50 16.71
CA ALA A 101 18.39 -7.13 15.42
C ALA A 101 18.56 -8.67 15.54
N ALA A 102 19.19 -9.15 16.61
CA ALA A 102 19.34 -10.58 16.87
C ALA A 102 17.99 -11.21 17.24
N ASP A 103 17.18 -10.54 18.05
CA ASP A 103 15.84 -11.00 18.44
C ASP A 103 14.92 -11.11 17.23
N LEU A 104 14.90 -10.11 16.34
CA LEU A 104 14.13 -10.14 15.09
C LEU A 104 14.57 -11.28 14.17
N LYS A 105 15.88 -11.53 14.06
CA LYS A 105 16.40 -12.68 13.29
C LYS A 105 15.98 -14.01 13.90
N SER A 106 15.98 -14.14 15.22
CA SER A 106 15.60 -15.37 15.92
C SER A 106 14.14 -15.74 15.67
N ILE A 107 13.22 -14.78 15.80
CA ILE A 107 11.81 -15.06 15.49
C ILE A 107 11.59 -15.28 13.99
N THR A 108 12.28 -14.56 13.11
CA THR A 108 12.20 -14.80 11.66
C THR A 108 12.63 -16.22 11.29
N TYR A 109 13.70 -16.72 11.91
CA TYR A 109 14.10 -18.11 11.75
C TYR A 109 13.02 -19.08 12.21
N LEU A 110 12.39 -18.84 13.37
CA LEU A 110 11.34 -19.68 13.90
C LEU A 110 10.08 -19.68 13.01
N LEU A 111 9.68 -18.52 12.48
CA LEU A 111 8.60 -18.41 11.50
C LEU A 111 8.90 -19.23 10.23
N THR A 112 10.14 -19.19 9.74
CA THR A 112 10.55 -19.99 8.58
C THR A 112 10.45 -21.48 8.89
N ALA A 113 10.97 -21.91 10.02
CA ALA A 113 10.89 -23.31 10.45
C ALA A 113 9.44 -23.79 10.62
N PHE A 114 8.54 -22.93 11.15
CA PHE A 114 7.13 -23.25 11.24
C PHE A 114 6.46 -23.38 9.88
N ALA A 115 6.74 -22.45 8.97
CA ALA A 115 6.22 -22.50 7.59
C ALA A 115 6.68 -23.80 6.87
N GLU A 116 7.93 -24.23 7.08
CA GLU A 116 8.44 -25.50 6.56
C GLU A 116 7.68 -26.70 7.14
N GLU A 117 7.44 -26.72 8.45
CA GLU A 117 6.75 -27.82 9.13
C GLU A 117 5.30 -28.00 8.66
N ILE A 118 4.57 -26.90 8.41
CA ILE A 118 3.18 -26.93 7.95
C ILE A 118 3.03 -26.96 6.42
N SER A 119 4.14 -26.91 5.67
CA SER A 119 4.13 -26.79 4.19
C SER A 119 3.40 -27.93 3.47
N TRP A 120 3.23 -29.10 4.10
CA TRP A 120 2.50 -30.24 3.56
C TRP A 120 0.97 -30.05 3.55
N ILE A 121 0.42 -29.19 4.43
CA ILE A 121 -1.02 -29.10 4.70
C ILE A 121 -1.79 -28.62 3.45
N GLN A 122 -1.40 -27.49 2.89
CA GLN A 122 -2.11 -26.92 1.73
C GLN A 122 -2.08 -27.85 0.51
N PRO A 123 -0.93 -28.37 0.06
CA PRO A 123 -0.91 -29.33 -1.05
C PRO A 123 -1.73 -30.59 -0.79
N ALA A 124 -1.67 -31.12 0.42
CA ALA A 124 -2.45 -32.31 0.79
C ALA A 124 -3.97 -32.06 0.74
N LEU A 125 -4.42 -30.91 1.23
CA LEU A 125 -5.83 -30.51 1.18
C LEU A 125 -6.29 -30.29 -0.27
N ILE A 126 -5.49 -29.60 -1.09
CA ILE A 126 -5.81 -29.33 -2.50
C ILE A 126 -5.88 -30.63 -3.32
N ALA A 127 -5.08 -31.62 -2.98
CA ALA A 127 -5.06 -32.93 -3.65
C ALA A 127 -6.23 -33.84 -3.27
N LEU A 128 -7.08 -33.47 -2.32
CA LEU A 128 -8.23 -34.26 -1.92
C LEU A 128 -9.24 -34.43 -3.08
N PRO A 129 -9.88 -35.61 -3.25
CA PRO A 129 -10.96 -35.79 -4.20
C PRO A 129 -12.12 -34.80 -3.95
N GLN A 130 -12.76 -34.33 -5.00
CA GLN A 130 -13.84 -33.32 -4.94
C GLN A 130 -14.96 -33.72 -3.96
N ASN A 131 -15.36 -34.97 -3.95
CA ASN A 131 -16.40 -35.45 -3.03
C ASN A 131 -15.97 -35.35 -1.55
N ILE A 132 -14.68 -35.44 -1.24
CA ILE A 132 -14.15 -35.26 0.12
C ILE A 132 -14.11 -33.78 0.46
N SER A 133 -13.58 -32.94 -0.43
CA SER A 133 -13.56 -31.48 -0.18
C SER A 133 -14.95 -30.89 -0.03
N ASP A 134 -15.94 -31.35 -0.82
CA ASP A 134 -17.35 -30.95 -0.66
C ASP A 134 -17.92 -31.39 0.69
N ALA A 135 -17.61 -32.61 1.14
CA ALA A 135 -18.03 -33.10 2.46
C ALA A 135 -17.40 -32.29 3.61
N LEU A 136 -16.11 -31.92 3.49
CA LEU A 136 -15.43 -31.05 4.47
C LEU A 136 -16.08 -29.65 4.53
N LEU A 137 -16.39 -29.04 3.37
CA LEU A 137 -17.07 -27.74 3.31
C LEU A 137 -18.49 -27.77 3.87
N ALA A 138 -19.18 -28.91 3.82
CA ALA A 138 -20.51 -29.09 4.38
C ALA A 138 -20.51 -29.44 5.88
N SER A 139 -19.36 -29.80 6.47
CA SER A 139 -19.26 -30.24 7.86
C SER A 139 -19.51 -29.10 8.85
N PRO A 140 -20.40 -29.28 9.84
CA PRO A 140 -20.60 -28.32 10.93
C PRO A 140 -19.35 -28.06 11.78
N GLU A 141 -18.48 -29.06 11.96
CA GLU A 141 -17.24 -28.93 12.73
C GLU A 141 -16.23 -27.98 12.09
N LEU A 142 -16.27 -27.85 10.77
CA LEU A 142 -15.39 -26.99 9.97
C LEU A 142 -16.03 -25.65 9.61
N GLN A 143 -17.24 -25.37 10.11
CA GLN A 143 -17.91 -24.09 9.86
C GLN A 143 -17.02 -22.85 10.13
N PRO A 144 -16.21 -22.79 11.21
CA PRO A 144 -15.31 -21.67 11.44
C PRO A 144 -14.23 -21.51 10.36
N TYR A 145 -13.83 -22.59 9.69
CA TYR A 145 -12.76 -22.61 8.68
C TYR A 145 -13.28 -22.71 7.26
N ARG A 146 -14.60 -22.63 7.07
CA ARG A 146 -15.24 -22.89 5.78
C ARG A 146 -14.71 -21.98 4.67
N PHE A 147 -14.60 -20.67 4.93
CA PHE A 147 -14.12 -19.73 3.93
C PHE A 147 -12.62 -19.92 3.63
N TYR A 148 -11.81 -20.19 4.67
CA TYR A 148 -10.41 -20.55 4.49
C TYR A 148 -10.26 -21.77 3.57
N LEU A 149 -11.01 -22.85 3.81
CA LEU A 149 -10.99 -24.06 2.98
C LEU A 149 -11.53 -23.78 1.56
N GLN A 150 -12.58 -22.98 1.44
CA GLN A 150 -13.11 -22.57 0.12
C GLN A 150 -12.07 -21.83 -0.72
N LYS A 151 -11.33 -20.87 -0.14
CA LYS A 151 -10.23 -20.19 -0.82
C LYS A 151 -9.16 -21.19 -1.27
N LEU A 152 -8.83 -22.15 -0.42
CA LEU A 152 -7.80 -23.14 -0.70
C LEU A 152 -8.21 -24.12 -1.82
N PHE A 153 -9.40 -24.69 -1.75
CA PHE A 153 -9.87 -25.67 -2.75
C PHE A 153 -10.05 -25.05 -4.15
N ARG A 154 -10.28 -23.74 -4.24
CA ARG A 154 -10.29 -23.04 -5.54
C ARG A 154 -8.95 -23.12 -6.27
N LEU A 155 -7.84 -23.33 -5.58
CA LEU A 155 -6.52 -23.45 -6.19
C LEU A 155 -6.30 -24.81 -6.90
N ALA A 156 -7.16 -25.81 -6.69
CA ALA A 156 -6.96 -27.16 -7.21
C ALA A 156 -6.73 -27.20 -8.75
N PRO A 157 -7.46 -26.48 -9.60
CA PRO A 157 -7.20 -26.46 -11.05
C PRO A 157 -5.85 -25.86 -11.44
N HIS A 158 -5.24 -25.07 -10.54
CA HIS A 158 -4.02 -24.31 -10.73
C HIS A 158 -2.84 -24.85 -9.90
N THR A 159 -2.99 -26.03 -9.35
CA THR A 159 -1.96 -26.71 -8.57
C THR A 159 -1.48 -27.95 -9.32
N GLY A 160 -0.19 -28.03 -9.57
CA GLY A 160 0.44 -29.15 -10.23
C GLY A 160 0.66 -30.35 -9.32
N THR A 161 1.28 -31.39 -9.85
CA THR A 161 1.75 -32.52 -9.04
C THR A 161 2.80 -32.05 -8.02
N SER A 162 2.99 -32.82 -6.95
CA SER A 162 4.01 -32.51 -5.94
C SER A 162 5.42 -32.29 -6.53
N ARG A 163 5.76 -32.99 -7.64
CA ARG A 163 7.03 -32.79 -8.33
C ARG A 163 7.07 -31.44 -9.07
N GLU A 164 6.00 -31.06 -9.74
CA GLU A 164 5.89 -29.77 -10.45
C GLU A 164 5.92 -28.62 -9.48
N GLU A 165 5.17 -28.69 -8.37
CA GLU A 165 5.18 -27.66 -7.32
C GLU A 165 6.58 -27.49 -6.69
N LYS A 166 7.29 -28.59 -6.45
CA LYS A 166 8.68 -28.54 -5.95
C LYS A 166 9.63 -27.89 -6.97
N LEU A 167 9.46 -28.15 -8.28
CA LEU A 167 10.25 -27.49 -9.31
C LEU A 167 9.95 -25.99 -9.40
N LEU A 168 8.67 -25.62 -9.36
CA LEU A 168 8.25 -24.21 -9.35
C LEU A 168 8.79 -23.48 -8.12
N ALA A 169 8.70 -24.05 -6.94
CA ALA A 169 9.30 -23.48 -5.74
C ALA A 169 10.81 -23.30 -5.87
N SER A 170 11.51 -24.30 -6.41
CA SER A 170 12.95 -24.26 -6.61
C SER A 170 13.39 -23.22 -7.67
N SER A 171 12.52 -22.84 -8.60
CA SER A 171 12.79 -21.81 -9.63
C SER A 171 12.69 -20.38 -9.09
N SER A 172 11.99 -20.15 -7.96
CA SER A 172 11.71 -18.82 -7.42
C SER A 172 12.94 -17.91 -7.29
N PRO A 173 14.10 -18.37 -6.77
CA PRO A 173 15.28 -17.50 -6.68
C PRO A 173 15.76 -17.01 -8.04
N ALA A 174 15.67 -17.84 -9.10
CA ALA A 174 16.07 -17.45 -10.46
C ALA A 174 15.09 -16.45 -11.09
N LEU A 175 13.78 -16.59 -10.82
CA LEU A 175 12.74 -15.71 -11.33
C LEU A 175 12.75 -14.32 -10.66
N GLU A 176 13.36 -14.20 -9.48
CA GLU A 176 13.50 -12.93 -8.75
C GLU A 176 14.76 -12.13 -9.11
N VAL A 177 15.69 -12.69 -9.90
CA VAL A 177 16.96 -12.02 -10.25
C VAL A 177 16.72 -10.68 -10.95
N ALA A 178 15.75 -10.61 -11.86
CA ALA A 178 15.43 -9.39 -12.61
C ALA A 178 15.07 -8.23 -11.68
N TYR A 179 14.18 -8.45 -10.71
CA TYR A 179 13.78 -7.43 -9.74
C TYR A 179 14.93 -7.05 -8.80
N LYS A 180 15.67 -8.03 -8.27
CA LYS A 180 16.81 -7.77 -7.39
C LYS A 180 17.88 -6.94 -8.08
N THR A 181 18.18 -7.25 -9.36
CA THR A 181 19.13 -6.49 -10.15
C THR A 181 18.63 -5.08 -10.44
N PHE A 182 17.32 -4.92 -10.79
CA PHE A 182 16.68 -3.62 -10.95
C PHE A 182 16.87 -2.77 -9.69
N SER A 183 16.54 -3.30 -8.51
CA SER A 183 16.66 -2.57 -7.24
C SER A 183 18.12 -2.16 -6.98
N SER A 184 19.09 -3.09 -7.13
CA SER A 184 20.51 -2.77 -6.95
C SER A 184 20.98 -1.66 -7.89
N LEU A 185 20.60 -1.72 -9.17
CA LEU A 185 20.95 -0.70 -10.15
C LEU A 185 20.35 0.67 -9.79
N THR A 186 19.04 0.72 -9.53
CA THR A 186 18.33 1.98 -9.36
C THR A 186 18.56 2.63 -8.00
N ASP A 187 18.75 1.84 -6.95
CA ASP A 187 18.89 2.36 -5.59
C ASP A 187 20.36 2.66 -5.24
N SER A 188 21.34 2.00 -5.89
CA SER A 188 22.73 2.08 -5.47
C SER A 188 23.75 2.40 -6.57
N GLU A 189 23.61 1.82 -7.77
CA GLU A 189 24.71 1.87 -8.75
C GLU A 189 24.60 3.02 -9.74
N ILE A 190 23.39 3.35 -10.20
CA ILE A 190 23.19 4.44 -11.17
C ILE A 190 23.31 5.80 -10.46
N PRO A 191 24.30 6.65 -10.84
CA PRO A 191 24.53 7.92 -10.16
C PRO A 191 23.35 8.88 -10.38
N PHE A 192 23.00 9.65 -9.36
CA PHE A 192 21.90 10.61 -9.42
C PHE A 192 22.31 11.91 -10.15
N GLY A 193 23.55 12.38 -9.97
CA GLY A 193 24.01 13.67 -10.47
C GLY A 193 23.51 14.85 -9.64
N GLU A 194 23.46 16.02 -10.27
CA GLU A 194 23.07 17.28 -9.64
C GLU A 194 22.08 18.02 -10.52
N ALA A 195 21.10 18.70 -9.90
CA ALA A 195 20.19 19.63 -10.53
C ALA A 195 20.66 21.07 -10.31
N ILE A 196 20.23 22.01 -11.15
CA ILE A 196 20.64 23.41 -11.12
C ILE A 196 19.37 24.28 -11.04
N ASP A 197 19.38 25.29 -10.16
CA ASP A 197 18.31 26.28 -10.04
C ASP A 197 18.47 27.47 -11.02
N SER A 198 17.53 28.41 -10.96
CA SER A 198 17.53 29.63 -11.81
C SER A 198 18.71 30.57 -11.53
N GLU A 199 19.41 30.46 -10.42
CA GLU A 199 20.59 31.26 -10.06
C GLU A 199 21.89 30.53 -10.44
N GLY A 200 21.82 29.32 -11.00
CA GLY A 200 22.97 28.48 -11.38
C GLY A 200 23.59 27.70 -10.21
N LYS A 201 22.91 27.64 -9.07
CA LYS A 201 23.36 26.86 -7.91
C LYS A 201 23.07 25.39 -8.11
N SER A 202 24.04 24.55 -7.78
CA SER A 202 23.96 23.08 -7.88
C SER A 202 23.39 22.46 -6.63
N TYR A 203 22.55 21.42 -6.81
CA TYR A 203 21.87 20.67 -5.78
C TYR A 203 22.05 19.17 -6.02
N PRO A 204 22.56 18.40 -5.06
CA PRO A 204 22.71 16.95 -5.21
C PRO A 204 21.34 16.28 -5.32
N LEU A 205 21.28 15.22 -6.11
CA LEU A 205 20.05 14.43 -6.29
C LEU A 205 20.12 13.10 -5.50
N SER A 206 18.98 12.70 -5.00
CA SER A 206 18.65 11.37 -4.52
C SER A 206 17.17 11.12 -4.84
N HIS A 207 16.63 9.94 -4.56
CA HIS A 207 15.19 9.69 -4.72
C HIS A 207 14.34 10.71 -3.93
N ALA A 208 14.67 10.91 -2.66
CA ALA A 208 13.95 11.84 -1.79
C ALA A 208 14.13 13.31 -2.21
N LEU A 209 15.38 13.73 -2.48
CA LEU A 209 15.67 15.10 -2.89
C LEU A 209 15.06 15.45 -4.25
N ALA A 210 15.05 14.52 -5.19
CA ALA A 210 14.40 14.73 -6.47
C ALA A 210 12.88 14.96 -6.32
N SER A 211 12.21 14.18 -5.46
CA SER A 211 10.79 14.40 -5.15
C SER A 211 10.54 15.76 -4.49
N LEU A 212 11.43 16.19 -3.62
CA LEU A 212 11.37 17.50 -2.98
C LEU A 212 11.58 18.65 -4.02
N TYR A 213 12.60 18.53 -4.88
CA TYR A 213 12.90 19.59 -5.86
C TYR A 213 11.85 19.67 -6.96
N MET A 214 11.15 18.59 -7.28
CA MET A 214 9.99 18.61 -8.19
C MET A 214 8.81 19.43 -7.64
N GLN A 215 8.77 19.70 -6.34
CA GLN A 215 7.80 20.58 -5.68
C GLN A 215 8.34 21.99 -5.43
N SER A 216 9.53 22.34 -5.93
CA SER A 216 10.09 23.67 -5.76
C SER A 216 9.27 24.74 -6.50
N ALA A 217 9.20 25.95 -5.96
CA ALA A 217 8.69 27.11 -6.68
C ALA A 217 9.59 27.50 -7.88
N ASP A 218 10.88 27.20 -7.80
CA ASP A 218 11.85 27.46 -8.89
C ASP A 218 11.65 26.46 -10.05
N ARG A 219 11.16 26.98 -11.19
CA ARG A 219 10.87 26.16 -12.38
C ARG A 219 12.13 25.54 -12.99
N GLU A 220 13.26 26.25 -13.00
CA GLU A 220 14.51 25.71 -13.55
C GLU A 220 15.05 24.57 -12.70
N LEU A 221 14.90 24.64 -11.37
CA LEU A 221 15.25 23.51 -10.49
C LEU A 221 14.36 22.29 -10.77
N ARG A 222 13.03 22.47 -10.93
CA ARG A 222 12.13 21.36 -11.31
C ARG A 222 12.53 20.75 -12.66
N LYS A 223 12.73 21.60 -13.67
CA LYS A 223 13.13 21.19 -15.02
C LYS A 223 14.46 20.44 -15.02
N SER A 224 15.48 21.00 -14.38
CA SER A 224 16.80 20.38 -14.26
C SER A 224 16.71 19.02 -13.56
N THR A 225 15.96 18.94 -12.46
CA THR A 225 15.72 17.68 -11.70
C THR A 225 15.08 16.62 -12.60
N TYR A 226 14.01 16.97 -13.30
CA TYR A 226 13.29 16.06 -14.19
C TYR A 226 14.17 15.53 -15.32
N HIS A 227 14.89 16.43 -16.02
CA HIS A 227 15.78 16.04 -17.11
C HIS A 227 16.92 15.14 -16.63
N LYS A 228 17.50 15.42 -15.46
CA LYS A 228 18.54 14.55 -14.87
C LYS A 228 18.00 13.18 -14.54
N GLN A 229 16.78 13.07 -14.01
CA GLN A 229 16.14 11.79 -13.80
C GLN A 229 15.93 11.03 -15.12
N CYS A 230 15.36 11.67 -16.14
CA CYS A 230 15.17 11.03 -17.44
C CYS A 230 16.49 10.57 -18.06
N GLN A 231 17.54 11.41 -18.06
CA GLN A 231 18.87 11.07 -18.57
C GLN A 231 19.49 9.91 -17.83
N ARG A 232 19.34 9.87 -16.49
CA ARG A 232 19.83 8.79 -15.63
C ARG A 232 19.32 7.42 -16.09
N TYR A 233 18.01 7.28 -16.25
CA TYR A 233 17.38 6.03 -16.67
C TYR A 233 17.61 5.72 -18.16
N HIS A 234 17.59 6.74 -19.02
CA HIS A 234 17.86 6.58 -20.45
C HIS A 234 19.25 6.01 -20.72
N GLY A 235 20.25 6.36 -19.93
CA GLY A 235 21.61 5.79 -20.03
C GLY A 235 21.67 4.27 -19.89
N TYR A 236 20.71 3.68 -19.17
CA TYR A 236 20.62 2.24 -18.88
C TYR A 236 19.40 1.56 -19.51
N ARG A 237 18.71 2.23 -20.42
CA ARG A 237 17.41 1.82 -20.97
C ARG A 237 17.37 0.39 -21.52
N LEU A 238 18.43 -0.06 -22.18
CA LEU A 238 18.49 -1.41 -22.74
C LEU A 238 18.58 -2.49 -21.64
N SER A 239 19.35 -2.25 -20.59
CA SER A 239 19.46 -3.15 -19.45
C SER A 239 18.14 -3.19 -18.67
N LEU A 240 17.53 -2.04 -18.42
CA LEU A 240 16.27 -1.93 -17.71
C LEU A 240 15.12 -2.56 -18.51
N ALA A 241 15.12 -2.44 -19.84
CA ALA A 241 14.15 -3.14 -20.70
C ALA A 241 14.30 -4.66 -20.62
N ASN A 242 15.53 -5.16 -20.64
CA ASN A 242 15.79 -6.60 -20.48
C ASN A 242 15.36 -7.12 -19.10
N LEU A 243 15.59 -6.34 -18.04
CA LEU A 243 15.14 -6.71 -16.69
C LEU A 243 13.62 -6.75 -16.59
N LEU A 244 12.91 -5.73 -17.09
CA LEU A 244 11.45 -5.71 -17.09
C LEU A 244 10.87 -6.85 -17.94
N ASN A 245 11.40 -7.06 -19.15
CA ASN A 245 11.02 -8.21 -19.97
C ASN A 245 11.26 -9.53 -19.23
N GLY A 246 12.43 -9.69 -18.59
CA GLY A 246 12.74 -10.91 -17.81
C GLY A 246 11.72 -11.17 -16.70
N LYS A 247 11.24 -10.12 -16.02
CA LYS A 247 10.21 -10.26 -14.99
C LYS A 247 8.84 -10.60 -15.59
N ILE A 248 8.45 -9.96 -16.70
CA ILE A 248 7.20 -10.31 -17.43
C ILE A 248 7.24 -11.76 -17.92
N GLN A 249 8.37 -12.24 -18.44
CA GLN A 249 8.53 -13.65 -18.83
C GLN A 249 8.43 -14.60 -17.62
N ALA A 250 8.89 -14.19 -16.44
CA ALA A 250 8.71 -14.95 -15.20
C ALA A 250 7.23 -15.04 -14.80
N HIS A 251 6.46 -13.95 -14.91
CA HIS A 251 5.01 -13.96 -14.67
C HIS A 251 4.29 -14.87 -15.69
N LEU A 252 4.64 -14.78 -16.96
CA LEU A 252 4.07 -15.62 -18.03
C LEU A 252 4.38 -17.11 -17.81
N PHE A 253 5.61 -17.41 -17.39
CA PHE A 253 6.00 -18.78 -17.04
C PHE A 253 5.14 -19.31 -15.88
N GLN A 254 4.97 -18.55 -14.82
CA GLN A 254 4.18 -18.96 -13.67
C GLN A 254 2.68 -19.12 -14.01
N ALA A 255 2.11 -18.20 -14.79
CA ALA A 255 0.73 -18.29 -15.23
C ALA A 255 0.49 -19.57 -16.08
N LYS A 256 1.34 -19.82 -17.07
CA LYS A 256 1.25 -21.02 -17.92
C LYS A 256 1.47 -22.31 -17.14
N ALA A 257 2.48 -22.35 -16.26
CA ALA A 257 2.78 -23.53 -15.45
C ALA A 257 1.65 -23.91 -14.49
N ARG A 258 0.80 -22.95 -14.13
CA ARG A 258 -0.36 -23.12 -13.24
C ARG A 258 -1.70 -23.13 -13.97
N ASN A 259 -1.70 -23.25 -15.30
CA ASN A 259 -2.91 -23.35 -16.15
C ASN A 259 -3.84 -22.13 -16.00
N TYR A 260 -3.31 -20.93 -15.92
CA TYR A 260 -4.08 -19.69 -16.05
C TYR A 260 -4.10 -19.24 -17.51
N ASP A 261 -5.21 -18.66 -17.96
CA ASP A 261 -5.36 -18.18 -19.34
C ASP A 261 -4.51 -16.92 -19.61
N SER A 262 -4.22 -16.13 -18.57
CA SER A 262 -3.40 -14.92 -18.67
C SER A 262 -2.65 -14.62 -17.37
N CYS A 263 -1.64 -13.75 -17.46
CA CYS A 263 -0.95 -13.23 -16.28
C CYS A 263 -1.88 -12.40 -15.39
N LEU A 264 -2.80 -11.64 -15.98
CA LEU A 264 -3.81 -10.88 -15.25
C LEU A 264 -4.72 -11.82 -14.45
N GLU A 265 -5.26 -12.87 -15.07
CA GLU A 265 -6.08 -13.85 -14.36
C GLU A 265 -5.31 -14.48 -13.18
N ALA A 266 -4.07 -14.91 -13.42
CA ALA A 266 -3.23 -15.49 -12.37
C ALA A 266 -3.05 -14.54 -11.18
N ALA A 267 -2.82 -13.25 -11.44
CA ALA A 267 -2.66 -12.23 -10.40
C ALA A 267 -3.94 -11.97 -9.60
N LEU A 268 -5.10 -12.03 -10.25
CA LEU A 268 -6.40 -11.71 -9.64
C LEU A 268 -7.07 -12.92 -8.97
N PHE A 269 -6.66 -14.14 -9.33
CA PHE A 269 -7.35 -15.36 -8.93
C PHE A 269 -7.43 -15.55 -7.41
N GLN A 270 -6.36 -15.30 -6.68
CA GLN A 270 -6.32 -15.51 -5.23
C GLN A 270 -7.43 -14.73 -4.51
N ASN A 271 -7.68 -13.49 -4.94
CA ASN A 271 -8.69 -12.60 -4.38
C ASN A 271 -10.06 -12.72 -5.06
N ASN A 272 -10.22 -13.67 -6.00
CA ASN A 272 -11.45 -13.86 -6.79
C ASN A 272 -11.94 -12.57 -7.45
N ILE A 273 -11.03 -11.80 -8.02
CA ILE A 273 -11.32 -10.56 -8.74
C ILE A 273 -11.39 -10.88 -10.22
N SER A 274 -12.48 -10.48 -10.89
CA SER A 274 -12.60 -10.62 -12.35
C SER A 274 -11.66 -9.66 -13.08
N ALA A 275 -11.05 -10.11 -14.18
CA ALA A 275 -10.27 -9.26 -15.06
C ALA A 275 -11.05 -8.02 -15.54
N SER A 276 -12.38 -8.12 -15.63
CA SER A 276 -13.26 -7.00 -15.98
C SER A 276 -13.17 -5.82 -14.99
N VAL A 277 -12.80 -6.03 -13.73
CA VAL A 277 -12.59 -4.93 -12.77
C VAL A 277 -11.45 -4.03 -13.23
N VAL A 278 -10.34 -4.64 -13.67
CA VAL A 278 -9.15 -3.90 -14.13
C VAL A 278 -9.41 -3.24 -15.49
N THR A 279 -10.00 -3.96 -16.44
CA THR A 279 -10.29 -3.41 -17.78
C THR A 279 -11.34 -2.30 -17.72
N THR A 280 -12.41 -2.46 -16.94
CA THR A 280 -13.41 -1.40 -16.73
C THR A 280 -12.80 -0.18 -16.07
N LEU A 281 -11.91 -0.34 -15.09
CA LEU A 281 -11.17 0.76 -14.48
C LEU A 281 -10.39 1.54 -15.54
N ILE A 282 -9.54 0.85 -16.30
CA ILE A 282 -8.68 1.46 -17.33
C ILE A 282 -9.51 2.21 -18.36
N ASP A 283 -10.56 1.59 -18.88
CA ASP A 283 -11.40 2.18 -19.94
C ASP A 283 -12.19 3.38 -19.42
N THR A 284 -12.74 3.27 -18.21
CA THR A 284 -13.54 4.36 -17.62
C THR A 284 -12.65 5.56 -17.28
N VAL A 285 -11.44 5.34 -16.74
CA VAL A 285 -10.50 6.44 -16.45
C VAL A 285 -10.01 7.11 -17.74
N LYS A 286 -9.71 6.33 -18.80
CA LYS A 286 -9.34 6.89 -20.13
C LYS A 286 -10.42 7.82 -20.70
N GLN A 287 -11.70 7.51 -20.46
CA GLN A 287 -12.81 8.36 -20.92
C GLN A 287 -12.95 9.66 -20.13
N HIS A 288 -12.34 9.77 -18.94
CA HIS A 288 -12.44 10.93 -18.05
C HIS A 288 -11.14 11.70 -17.88
N THR A 289 -10.18 11.53 -18.78
CA THR A 289 -8.89 12.25 -18.75
C THR A 289 -9.01 13.76 -18.96
N HIS A 290 -10.15 14.25 -19.46
CA HIS A 290 -10.47 15.67 -19.51
C HIS A 290 -10.41 16.36 -18.13
N LEU A 291 -10.60 15.62 -17.04
CA LEU A 291 -10.47 16.15 -15.66
C LEU A 291 -9.01 16.51 -15.35
N ILE A 292 -8.06 15.68 -15.77
CA ILE A 292 -6.63 16.01 -15.66
C ILE A 292 -6.29 17.24 -16.49
N THR A 293 -6.75 17.29 -17.74
CA THR A 293 -6.54 18.41 -18.63
C THR A 293 -7.05 19.71 -18.00
N LYS A 294 -8.27 19.70 -17.46
CA LYS A 294 -8.86 20.84 -16.74
C LYS A 294 -7.98 21.28 -15.56
N TYR A 295 -7.52 20.34 -14.75
CA TYR A 295 -6.66 20.65 -13.60
C TYR A 295 -5.34 21.29 -14.00
N PHE A 296 -4.65 20.74 -14.99
CA PHE A 296 -3.36 21.27 -15.41
C PHE A 296 -3.48 22.60 -16.14
N GLN A 297 -4.57 22.84 -16.86
CA GLN A 297 -4.87 24.16 -17.41
C GLN A 297 -5.09 25.19 -16.30
N LEU A 298 -5.80 24.86 -15.23
CA LEU A 298 -5.95 25.72 -14.05
C LEU A 298 -4.59 26.01 -13.40
N LYS A 299 -3.74 24.97 -13.22
CA LYS A 299 -2.36 25.15 -12.70
C LYS A 299 -1.53 26.04 -13.62
N GLN A 300 -1.56 25.81 -14.92
CA GLN A 300 -0.82 26.63 -15.90
C GLN A 300 -1.20 28.11 -15.81
N GLN A 301 -2.51 28.40 -15.78
CA GLN A 301 -3.03 29.76 -15.68
C GLN A 301 -2.63 30.42 -14.35
N ALA A 302 -2.82 29.73 -13.23
CA ALA A 302 -2.52 30.25 -11.90
C ALA A 302 -1.02 30.52 -11.69
N LEU A 303 -0.16 29.69 -12.29
CA LEU A 303 1.30 29.85 -12.25
C LEU A 303 1.82 30.83 -13.31
N GLY A 304 0.97 31.35 -14.22
CA GLY A 304 1.36 32.25 -15.28
C GLY A 304 2.37 31.65 -16.27
N LEU A 305 2.31 30.33 -16.51
CA LEU A 305 3.27 29.62 -17.35
C LEU A 305 2.88 29.72 -18.84
N PRO A 306 3.81 30.04 -19.76
CA PRO A 306 3.51 30.08 -21.19
C PRO A 306 3.23 28.69 -21.78
N ASP A 307 3.84 27.68 -21.22
CA ASP A 307 3.70 26.27 -21.53
C ASP A 307 3.68 25.46 -20.24
N PHE A 308 3.17 24.20 -20.29
CA PHE A 308 3.08 23.35 -19.14
C PHE A 308 3.73 22.00 -19.45
N HIS A 309 4.81 21.70 -18.75
CA HIS A 309 5.59 20.48 -18.91
C HIS A 309 5.35 19.50 -17.75
N PHE A 310 5.75 18.26 -17.94
CA PHE A 310 5.59 17.26 -16.88
C PHE A 310 6.30 17.64 -15.56
N TYR A 311 7.40 18.40 -15.62
CA TYR A 311 8.06 18.94 -14.43
C TYR A 311 7.28 20.07 -13.71
N ASP A 312 6.20 20.57 -14.30
CA ASP A 312 5.32 21.56 -13.68
C ASP A 312 4.12 20.92 -12.94
N VAL A 313 3.87 19.63 -13.15
CA VAL A 313 2.73 18.90 -12.58
C VAL A 313 2.67 19.03 -11.05
N TYR A 314 3.82 18.98 -10.38
CA TYR A 314 3.92 19.07 -8.93
C TYR A 314 4.24 20.46 -8.41
N ALA A 315 4.27 21.49 -9.27
CA ALA A 315 4.49 22.86 -8.85
C ALA A 315 3.40 23.33 -7.87
N PRO A 316 3.77 23.94 -6.73
CA PRO A 316 2.81 24.43 -5.76
C PRO A 316 2.06 25.66 -6.30
N LEU A 317 0.74 25.71 -6.12
CA LEU A 317 -0.09 26.86 -6.50
C LEU A 317 0.02 28.04 -5.54
N VAL A 318 0.42 27.78 -4.30
CA VAL A 318 0.60 28.79 -3.26
C VAL A 318 2.02 28.66 -2.71
N ALA A 319 2.71 29.80 -2.59
CA ALA A 319 4.06 29.80 -2.03
C ALA A 319 4.08 29.31 -0.58
N SER A 320 5.05 28.46 -0.26
CA SER A 320 5.21 27.79 1.02
C SER A 320 5.51 28.72 2.22
N GLU A 321 5.50 30.05 2.03
CA GLU A 321 5.91 30.99 3.10
C GLU A 321 4.99 31.05 4.33
N ALA A 322 3.82 30.41 4.27
CA ALA A 322 2.87 30.34 5.36
C ALA A 322 2.62 28.91 5.87
N ALA A 323 3.58 28.01 5.79
CA ALA A 323 3.43 26.68 6.34
C ALA A 323 3.27 26.78 7.87
N ARG A 324 2.02 26.79 8.32
CA ARG A 324 1.66 26.69 9.73
C ARG A 324 2.27 25.40 10.29
N HIS A 325 2.95 25.52 11.42
CA HIS A 325 3.39 24.37 12.19
C HIS A 325 2.27 23.95 13.16
N TYR A 326 1.96 22.67 13.18
CA TYR A 326 0.96 22.07 14.04
C TYR A 326 1.62 21.18 15.10
N SER A 327 1.27 21.38 16.37
CA SER A 327 1.65 20.42 17.39
C SER A 327 0.97 19.07 17.14
N TYR A 328 1.50 18.00 17.74
CA TYR A 328 0.89 16.69 17.62
C TYR A 328 -0.53 16.65 18.20
N GLU A 329 -0.75 17.35 19.31
CA GLU A 329 -2.04 17.47 19.98
C GLU A 329 -3.07 18.22 19.11
N GLU A 330 -2.64 19.29 18.43
CA GLU A 330 -3.47 20.00 17.45
C GLU A 330 -3.84 19.08 16.28
N ALA A 331 -2.87 18.30 15.76
CA ALA A 331 -3.11 17.33 14.69
C ALA A 331 -4.14 16.28 15.09
N VAL A 332 -4.00 15.68 16.27
CA VAL A 332 -4.96 14.70 16.80
C VAL A 332 -6.35 15.31 16.95
N SER A 333 -6.45 16.56 17.43
CA SER A 333 -7.76 17.24 17.54
C SER A 333 -8.41 17.42 16.17
N LEU A 334 -7.67 17.95 15.20
CA LEU A 334 -8.17 18.15 13.82
C LEU A 334 -8.63 16.83 13.17
N ILE A 335 -7.86 15.76 13.34
CA ILE A 335 -8.20 14.43 12.83
C ILE A 335 -9.49 13.93 13.49
N CYS A 336 -9.57 13.95 14.81
CA CYS A 336 -10.76 13.46 15.52
C CYS A 336 -12.02 14.27 15.20
N ASP A 337 -11.89 15.59 15.08
CA ASP A 337 -13.01 16.46 14.70
C ASP A 337 -13.49 16.17 13.27
N SER A 338 -12.55 15.91 12.34
CA SER A 338 -12.87 15.56 10.94
C SER A 338 -13.57 14.22 10.81
N LEU A 339 -13.29 13.27 11.70
CA LEU A 339 -13.82 11.91 11.68
C LEU A 339 -15.14 11.76 12.48
N THR A 340 -15.68 12.85 13.05
CA THR A 340 -16.96 12.84 13.77
C THR A 340 -18.10 12.15 13.00
N PRO A 341 -18.21 12.24 11.66
CA PRO A 341 -19.23 11.52 10.90
C PRO A 341 -19.16 9.99 11.00
N LEU A 342 -18.03 9.42 11.44
CA LEU A 342 -17.86 7.99 11.67
C LEU A 342 -18.42 7.50 13.02
N GLY A 343 -18.85 8.42 13.86
CA GLY A 343 -19.49 8.14 15.15
C GLY A 343 -18.54 8.17 16.34
N THR A 344 -19.14 8.32 17.53
CA THR A 344 -18.42 8.55 18.78
C THR A 344 -17.47 7.41 19.12
N ASP A 345 -17.91 6.16 18.96
CA ASP A 345 -17.09 4.98 19.32
C ASP A 345 -15.81 4.89 18.47
N TYR A 346 -15.91 5.18 17.16
CA TYR A 346 -14.76 5.21 16.27
C TYR A 346 -13.78 6.31 16.68
N VAL A 347 -14.29 7.53 16.83
CA VAL A 347 -13.47 8.72 17.13
C VAL A 347 -12.81 8.60 18.49
N GLU A 348 -13.53 8.14 19.51
CA GLU A 348 -12.97 8.02 20.86
C GLU A 348 -11.91 6.91 20.94
N THR A 349 -12.14 5.76 20.28
CA THR A 349 -11.13 4.69 20.18
C THR A 349 -9.85 5.21 19.51
N LEU A 350 -9.98 5.90 18.37
CA LEU A 350 -8.82 6.47 17.68
C LEU A 350 -8.13 7.53 18.54
N ARG A 351 -8.87 8.44 19.16
CA ARG A 351 -8.33 9.49 20.07
C ARG A 351 -7.51 8.87 21.18
N GLN A 352 -8.05 7.88 21.86
CA GLN A 352 -7.34 7.16 22.94
C GLN A 352 -6.07 6.51 22.39
N GLY A 353 -6.16 5.83 21.26
CA GLY A 353 -5.00 5.21 20.59
C GLY A 353 -3.90 6.21 20.26
N LEU A 354 -4.26 7.35 19.68
CA LEU A 354 -3.31 8.40 19.30
C LEU A 354 -2.75 9.19 20.50
N THR A 355 -3.36 9.12 21.68
CA THR A 355 -2.94 9.91 22.86
C THR A 355 -2.48 9.08 24.05
N SER A 356 -3.40 8.34 24.69
CA SER A 356 -3.19 7.72 26.00
C SER A 356 -2.84 6.23 25.96
N ASP A 357 -3.27 5.50 24.94
CA ASP A 357 -3.15 4.05 24.88
C ASP A 357 -1.80 3.56 24.33
N GLY A 358 -0.90 4.49 24.00
CA GLY A 358 0.46 4.16 23.58
C GLY A 358 0.50 3.40 22.24
N TRP A 359 -0.36 3.79 21.28
CA TRP A 359 -0.25 3.25 19.93
C TRP A 359 0.90 3.84 19.14
N VAL A 360 1.34 5.10 19.46
CA VAL A 360 2.14 5.91 18.56
C VAL A 360 3.54 6.16 19.09
N ASP A 361 4.53 5.89 18.26
CA ASP A 361 5.89 6.37 18.39
C ASP A 361 6.05 7.61 17.50
N LYS A 362 6.03 8.82 18.11
CA LYS A 362 5.68 10.08 17.43
C LYS A 362 6.81 10.68 16.61
N TYR A 363 7.97 10.86 17.22
CA TYR A 363 9.04 11.72 16.68
C TYR A 363 10.26 10.93 16.25
N GLU A 364 11.07 11.54 15.38
CA GLU A 364 12.36 11.00 14.99
C GLU A 364 13.30 10.89 16.22
N ASN A 365 14.07 9.81 16.25
CA ASN A 365 15.24 9.67 17.11
C ASN A 365 16.41 9.07 16.32
N ILE A 366 17.61 9.11 16.89
CA ILE A 366 18.81 8.53 16.27
C ILE A 366 18.56 7.05 15.96
N ASN A 367 18.83 6.65 14.72
CA ASN A 367 18.66 5.29 14.19
C ASN A 367 17.22 4.75 14.15
N LYS A 368 16.21 5.55 14.39
CA LYS A 368 14.81 5.14 14.19
C LYS A 368 14.54 4.89 12.70
N ARG A 369 13.73 3.92 12.40
CA ARG A 369 13.27 3.65 11.03
C ARG A 369 12.58 4.88 10.44
N SER A 370 12.95 5.24 9.21
CA SER A 370 12.34 6.35 8.47
C SER A 370 10.95 5.98 7.93
N GLY A 371 10.17 7.01 7.59
CA GLY A 371 8.81 6.86 7.07
C GLY A 371 7.76 6.76 8.15
N ALA A 372 6.60 6.19 7.82
CA ALA A 372 5.50 5.92 8.72
C ALA A 372 4.84 4.58 8.36
N TYR A 373 4.24 3.92 9.33
CA TYR A 373 3.42 2.73 9.12
C TYR A 373 2.51 2.46 10.30
N SER A 374 1.43 1.72 10.06
CA SER A 374 0.62 1.03 11.06
C SER A 374 0.95 -0.45 11.08
N SER A 375 1.11 -1.03 12.25
CA SER A 375 1.42 -2.44 12.48
C SER A 375 0.66 -2.99 13.68
N GLY A 376 0.78 -4.29 13.93
CA GLY A 376 0.17 -4.98 15.05
C GLY A 376 -0.07 -6.45 14.72
N CYS A 377 -0.66 -7.17 15.66
CA CYS A 377 -1.14 -8.53 15.48
C CYS A 377 -2.53 -8.69 16.10
N TYR A 378 -3.13 -9.84 15.90
CA TYR A 378 -4.48 -10.13 16.39
C TYR A 378 -4.65 -9.91 17.90
N ASP A 379 -3.61 -10.18 18.68
CA ASP A 379 -3.59 -10.09 20.14
C ASP A 379 -3.01 -8.78 20.68
N SER A 380 -2.81 -7.79 19.82
CA SER A 380 -2.27 -6.49 20.22
C SER A 380 -3.25 -5.36 19.93
N LYS A 381 -2.97 -4.21 20.55
CA LYS A 381 -3.42 -2.93 20.03
C LYS A 381 -2.68 -2.63 18.71
N PRO A 382 -3.17 -1.71 17.89
CA PRO A 382 -2.39 -1.17 16.77
C PRO A 382 -1.15 -0.42 17.27
N TYR A 383 -0.10 -0.37 16.43
CA TYR A 383 1.11 0.42 16.66
C TYR A 383 1.41 1.27 15.42
N ILE A 384 1.70 2.54 15.63
CA ILE A 384 1.99 3.50 14.56
C ILE A 384 3.39 4.06 14.75
N LEU A 385 4.27 3.86 13.77
CA LEU A 385 5.55 4.56 13.71
C LEU A 385 5.37 5.85 12.92
N LEU A 386 5.84 6.97 13.47
CA LEU A 386 5.88 8.26 12.81
C LEU A 386 7.27 8.90 12.95
N ASN A 387 7.55 9.86 12.08
CA ASN A 387 8.64 10.82 12.18
C ASN A 387 8.02 12.22 12.03
N TYR A 388 7.16 12.60 12.98
CA TYR A 388 6.32 13.78 12.93
C TYR A 388 7.13 15.08 13.01
N THR A 389 6.93 15.99 12.05
CA THR A 389 7.62 17.28 11.95
C THR A 389 6.69 18.49 12.05
N GLY A 390 5.37 18.28 12.12
CA GLY A 390 4.37 19.32 12.32
C GLY A 390 3.86 20.00 11.06
N THR A 391 4.03 19.38 9.91
CA THR A 391 3.49 19.88 8.64
C THR A 391 2.05 19.42 8.41
N LEU A 392 1.32 20.06 7.50
CA LEU A 392 0.01 19.56 7.04
C LEU A 392 0.13 18.16 6.42
N TYR A 393 1.29 17.84 5.85
CA TYR A 393 1.59 16.49 5.36
C TYR A 393 1.59 15.46 6.48
N ASP A 394 2.24 15.78 7.59
CA ASP A 394 2.30 14.85 8.71
C ASP A 394 0.93 14.62 9.34
N ILE A 395 0.03 15.63 9.36
CA ILE A 395 -1.34 15.43 9.81
C ILE A 395 -2.05 14.43 8.93
N SER A 396 -1.89 14.54 7.60
CA SER A 396 -2.44 13.58 6.64
C SER A 396 -1.89 12.17 6.86
N VAL A 397 -0.57 12.05 7.13
CA VAL A 397 0.07 10.76 7.44
C VAL A 397 -0.51 10.16 8.73
N VAL A 398 -0.68 10.95 9.80
CA VAL A 398 -1.31 10.46 11.06
C VAL A 398 -2.74 9.99 10.81
N ALA A 399 -3.52 10.70 10.01
CA ALA A 399 -4.88 10.30 9.63
C ALA A 399 -4.89 9.00 8.83
N HIS A 400 -3.95 8.85 7.90
CA HIS A 400 -3.75 7.66 7.06
C HIS A 400 -3.44 6.42 7.92
N GLU A 401 -2.39 6.49 8.73
CA GLU A 401 -2.00 5.38 9.62
C GLU A 401 -3.05 5.08 10.68
N GLY A 402 -3.77 6.12 11.14
CA GLY A 402 -4.95 5.97 11.99
C GLY A 402 -6.07 5.19 11.31
N GLY A 403 -6.25 5.36 10.00
CA GLY A 403 -7.21 4.59 9.19
C GLY A 403 -6.88 3.10 9.14
N HIS A 404 -5.62 2.76 8.84
CA HIS A 404 -5.13 1.38 8.89
C HIS A 404 -5.28 0.77 10.28
N SER A 405 -4.92 1.53 11.32
CA SER A 405 -5.04 1.10 12.72
C SER A 405 -6.48 0.77 13.10
N MET A 406 -7.43 1.62 12.74
CA MET A 406 -8.85 1.40 13.01
C MET A 406 -9.43 0.24 12.20
N HIS A 407 -8.99 0.05 10.95
CA HIS A 407 -9.39 -1.11 10.15
C HIS A 407 -8.94 -2.41 10.80
N SER A 408 -7.65 -2.52 11.15
CA SER A 408 -7.11 -3.69 11.83
C SER A 408 -7.76 -3.91 13.19
N PHE A 409 -7.94 -2.86 13.99
CA PHE A 409 -8.59 -2.94 15.30
C PHE A 409 -10.01 -3.49 15.21
N LEU A 410 -10.82 -2.97 14.28
CA LEU A 410 -12.21 -3.42 14.10
C LEU A 410 -12.29 -4.82 13.49
N SER A 411 -11.41 -5.16 12.56
CA SER A 411 -11.31 -6.50 12.01
C SER A 411 -10.94 -7.53 13.09
N HIS A 412 -9.88 -7.28 13.86
CA HIS A 412 -9.45 -8.18 14.94
C HIS A 412 -10.53 -8.37 16.02
N LYS A 413 -11.31 -7.34 16.29
CA LYS A 413 -12.40 -7.39 17.28
C LYS A 413 -13.59 -8.24 16.82
N HIS A 414 -13.85 -8.35 15.51
CA HIS A 414 -15.09 -8.94 14.98
C HIS A 414 -14.86 -10.23 14.21
N GLN A 415 -13.65 -10.51 13.76
CA GLN A 415 -13.32 -11.71 13.00
C GLN A 415 -12.49 -12.70 13.82
N GLN A 416 -12.52 -13.97 13.41
CA GLN A 416 -11.58 -14.96 13.94
C GLN A 416 -10.18 -14.69 13.38
N TYR A 417 -9.14 -15.17 14.06
CA TYR A 417 -7.73 -14.93 13.69
C TYR A 417 -7.44 -15.13 12.20
N HIS A 418 -7.84 -16.29 11.64
CA HIS A 418 -7.58 -16.65 10.25
C HIS A 418 -8.44 -15.89 9.21
N GLU A 419 -9.41 -15.09 9.64
CA GLU A 419 -10.24 -14.21 8.83
C GLU A 419 -10.02 -12.72 9.15
N ALA A 420 -9.17 -12.41 10.12
CA ALA A 420 -8.95 -11.03 10.56
C ALA A 420 -8.05 -10.24 9.60
N GLN A 421 -7.18 -10.92 8.86
CA GLN A 421 -6.33 -10.27 7.84
C GLN A 421 -7.12 -10.02 6.56
N TYR A 422 -7.05 -8.79 6.06
CA TYR A 422 -7.72 -8.36 4.83
C TYR A 422 -6.71 -8.16 3.70
N PRO A 423 -7.11 -8.41 2.43
CA PRO A 423 -6.21 -8.23 1.28
C PRO A 423 -5.92 -6.75 1.04
N ILE A 424 -4.77 -6.49 0.37
CA ILE A 424 -4.32 -5.14 0.03
C ILE A 424 -5.36 -4.33 -0.75
N PHE A 425 -6.19 -5.00 -1.56
CA PHE A 425 -7.31 -4.41 -2.29
C PHE A 425 -8.28 -3.61 -1.40
N LEU A 426 -8.39 -3.98 -0.12
CA LEU A 426 -9.24 -3.32 0.87
C LEU A 426 -8.46 -2.38 1.80
N ALA A 427 -7.15 -2.59 1.94
CA ALA A 427 -6.34 -1.95 2.97
C ALA A 427 -6.37 -0.42 2.88
N GLU A 428 -6.16 0.11 1.67
CA GLU A 428 -6.04 1.56 1.45
C GLU A 428 -7.38 2.33 1.50
N ILE A 429 -8.50 1.63 1.56
CA ILE A 429 -9.82 2.30 1.61
C ILE A 429 -10.00 3.05 2.94
N ALA A 430 -9.56 2.45 4.04
CA ALA A 430 -9.70 3.05 5.35
C ALA A 430 -8.77 4.25 5.56
N SER A 431 -7.52 4.12 5.14
CA SER A 431 -6.51 5.17 5.23
C SER A 431 -6.88 6.39 4.39
N THR A 432 -7.20 6.17 3.11
CA THR A 432 -7.57 7.24 2.18
C THR A 432 -8.93 7.88 2.52
N LEU A 433 -9.86 7.16 3.15
CA LEU A 433 -11.11 7.75 3.64
C LEU A 433 -10.84 8.74 4.78
N ASN A 434 -10.00 8.38 5.74
CA ASN A 434 -9.64 9.30 6.82
C ASN A 434 -8.97 10.56 6.26
N GLU A 435 -8.07 10.43 5.28
CA GLU A 435 -7.46 11.58 4.60
C GLU A 435 -8.52 12.44 3.89
N THR A 436 -9.46 11.82 3.18
CA THR A 436 -10.52 12.55 2.47
C THR A 436 -11.40 13.33 3.43
N LEU A 437 -11.85 12.71 4.53
CA LEU A 437 -12.65 13.40 5.56
C LEU A 437 -11.88 14.55 6.23
N LEU A 438 -10.58 14.35 6.48
CA LEU A 438 -9.69 15.38 7.01
C LEU A 438 -9.59 16.57 6.04
N MET A 439 -9.35 16.32 4.75
CA MET A 439 -9.23 17.39 3.74
C MET A 439 -10.54 18.18 3.60
N GLU A 440 -11.68 17.51 3.58
CA GLU A 440 -13.00 18.17 3.54
C GLU A 440 -13.26 19.04 4.78
N PHE A 441 -12.88 18.53 5.95
CA PHE A 441 -12.99 19.29 7.19
C PHE A 441 -12.09 20.52 7.20
N LEU A 442 -10.83 20.36 6.81
CA LEU A 442 -9.87 21.47 6.73
C LEU A 442 -10.30 22.52 5.70
N LEU A 443 -10.77 22.08 4.53
CA LEU A 443 -11.27 22.97 3.47
C LEU A 443 -12.46 23.82 3.95
N LYS A 444 -13.40 23.20 4.65
CA LYS A 444 -14.57 23.89 5.20
C LYS A 444 -14.17 24.94 6.26
N ASN A 445 -13.13 24.69 7.04
CA ASN A 445 -12.70 25.53 8.15
C ASN A 445 -11.48 26.41 7.83
N ALA A 446 -10.97 26.38 6.60
CA ALA A 446 -9.80 27.15 6.20
C ALA A 446 -10.08 28.66 6.31
N PRO A 447 -9.22 29.43 7.04
CA PRO A 447 -9.46 30.82 7.35
C PRO A 447 -9.23 31.77 6.17
N SER A 448 -8.47 31.36 5.16
CA SER A 448 -8.13 32.21 4.01
C SER A 448 -8.37 31.51 2.67
N LYS A 449 -8.44 32.32 1.61
CA LYS A 449 -8.52 31.85 0.21
C LYS A 449 -7.27 31.03 -0.14
N GLU A 450 -6.11 31.49 0.25
CA GLU A 450 -4.82 30.87 -0.02
C GLU A 450 -4.74 29.47 0.62
N GLU A 451 -5.19 29.31 1.87
CA GLU A 451 -5.23 28.01 2.51
C GLU A 451 -6.22 27.05 1.81
N LYS A 452 -7.38 27.54 1.37
CA LYS A 452 -8.31 26.73 0.58
C LYS A 452 -7.67 26.25 -0.72
N ILE A 453 -6.97 27.11 -1.45
CA ILE A 453 -6.24 26.74 -2.66
C ILE A 453 -5.17 25.68 -2.34
N ALA A 454 -4.41 25.86 -1.27
CA ALA A 454 -3.38 24.91 -0.86
C ALA A 454 -3.95 23.52 -0.53
N ILE A 455 -5.05 23.46 0.23
CA ILE A 455 -5.72 22.21 0.60
C ILE A 455 -6.31 21.53 -0.64
N LEU A 456 -7.03 22.27 -1.49
CA LEU A 456 -7.63 21.73 -2.72
C LEU A 456 -6.59 21.21 -3.70
N SER A 457 -5.54 22.01 -3.97
CA SER A 457 -4.49 21.58 -4.90
C SER A 457 -3.78 20.32 -4.41
N ARG A 458 -3.49 20.24 -3.10
CA ARG A 458 -2.90 19.05 -2.50
C ARG A 458 -3.81 17.82 -2.61
N SER A 459 -5.11 17.96 -2.30
CA SER A 459 -6.09 16.88 -2.42
C SER A 459 -6.18 16.38 -3.87
N LEU A 460 -6.27 17.31 -4.82
CA LEU A 460 -6.32 16.97 -6.24
C LEU A 460 -5.01 16.32 -6.73
N ASP A 461 -3.84 16.84 -6.34
CA ASP A 461 -2.55 16.23 -6.66
C ASP A 461 -2.47 14.78 -6.16
N SER A 462 -2.93 14.50 -4.93
CA SER A 462 -3.01 13.15 -4.36
C SER A 462 -3.95 12.25 -5.15
N ILE A 463 -5.17 12.73 -5.44
CA ILE A 463 -6.15 11.96 -6.22
C ILE A 463 -5.62 11.66 -7.63
N PHE A 464 -5.03 12.63 -8.32
CA PHE A 464 -4.49 12.41 -9.65
C PHE A 464 -3.30 11.43 -9.65
N ALA A 465 -2.43 11.51 -8.64
CA ALA A 465 -1.32 10.57 -8.49
C ALA A 465 -1.81 9.14 -8.20
N THR A 466 -2.85 8.98 -7.37
CA THR A 466 -3.35 7.68 -6.90
C THR A 466 -4.37 7.06 -7.86
N LEU A 467 -5.19 7.86 -8.54
CA LEU A 467 -6.20 7.34 -9.47
C LEU A 467 -5.67 7.30 -10.91
N PHE A 468 -5.38 8.46 -11.52
CA PHE A 468 -5.10 8.52 -12.95
C PHE A 468 -3.71 7.98 -13.29
N ARG A 469 -2.69 8.38 -12.54
CA ARG A 469 -1.32 7.89 -12.78
C ARG A 469 -1.20 6.39 -12.53
N GLN A 470 -1.81 5.86 -11.46
CA GLN A 470 -1.76 4.43 -11.21
C GLN A 470 -2.57 3.63 -12.24
N THR A 471 -3.65 4.21 -12.79
CA THR A 471 -4.38 3.58 -13.89
C THR A 471 -3.57 3.61 -15.20
N LEU A 472 -2.78 4.67 -15.46
CA LEU A 472 -1.82 4.68 -16.57
C LEU A 472 -0.82 3.54 -16.41
N PHE A 473 -0.28 3.34 -15.21
CA PHE A 473 0.64 2.24 -14.93
C PHE A 473 -0.02 0.88 -15.12
N ALA A 474 -1.26 0.70 -14.64
CA ALA A 474 -2.02 -0.53 -14.86
C ALA A 474 -2.28 -0.80 -16.35
N ALA A 475 -2.59 0.23 -17.12
CA ALA A 475 -2.77 0.12 -18.57
C ALA A 475 -1.47 -0.30 -19.28
N PHE A 476 -0.33 0.29 -18.90
CA PHE A 476 0.97 -0.08 -19.44
C PHE A 476 1.34 -1.53 -19.09
N GLU A 477 1.12 -1.93 -17.84
CA GLU A 477 1.38 -3.28 -17.37
C GLU A 477 0.52 -4.30 -18.14
N LEU A 478 -0.77 -4.02 -18.33
CA LEU A 478 -1.68 -4.86 -19.10
C LEU A 478 -1.24 -5.00 -20.56
N GLU A 479 -0.84 -3.89 -21.21
CA GLU A 479 -0.36 -3.93 -22.59
C GLU A 479 0.93 -4.74 -22.74
N ALA A 480 1.89 -4.55 -21.82
CA ALA A 480 3.16 -5.26 -21.86
C ALA A 480 2.98 -6.79 -21.66
N HIS A 481 2.15 -7.19 -20.69
CA HIS A 481 1.86 -8.60 -20.46
C HIS A 481 1.07 -9.22 -21.65
N SER A 482 0.05 -8.52 -22.16
CA SER A 482 -0.72 -8.99 -23.31
C SER A 482 0.13 -9.16 -24.57
N ALA A 483 1.07 -8.26 -24.83
CA ALA A 483 2.03 -8.39 -25.92
C ALA A 483 2.94 -9.61 -25.74
N ALA A 484 3.44 -9.85 -24.53
CA ALA A 484 4.23 -11.05 -24.22
C ALA A 484 3.44 -12.36 -24.41
N GLU A 485 2.18 -12.37 -24.00
CA GLU A 485 1.26 -13.51 -24.18
C GLU A 485 1.02 -13.82 -25.64
N GLN A 486 0.99 -12.80 -26.50
CA GLN A 486 0.86 -12.92 -27.97
C GLN A 486 2.19 -13.26 -28.67
N GLY A 487 3.30 -13.29 -27.92
CA GLY A 487 4.64 -13.59 -28.45
C GLY A 487 5.31 -12.40 -29.12
N GLU A 488 4.84 -11.17 -28.87
CA GLU A 488 5.50 -9.95 -29.35
C GLU A 488 6.81 -9.69 -28.59
N PRO A 489 7.84 -9.19 -29.28
CA PRO A 489 9.11 -8.90 -28.63
C PRO A 489 9.03 -7.63 -27.77
N LEU A 490 9.27 -7.78 -26.47
CA LEU A 490 9.31 -6.66 -25.51
C LEU A 490 10.69 -6.00 -25.52
N THR A 491 10.88 -5.05 -26.43
CA THR A 491 12.10 -4.25 -26.55
C THR A 491 12.00 -2.92 -25.80
N GLU A 492 13.11 -2.22 -25.66
CA GLU A 492 13.10 -0.84 -25.14
C GLU A 492 12.18 0.06 -25.96
N GLU A 493 12.23 -0.07 -27.28
CA GLU A 493 11.37 0.69 -28.21
C GLU A 493 9.88 0.39 -27.97
N PHE A 494 9.51 -0.89 -27.74
CA PHE A 494 8.15 -1.27 -27.38
C PHE A 494 7.71 -0.55 -26.11
N PHE A 495 8.50 -0.65 -25.03
CA PHE A 495 8.16 -0.03 -23.76
C PHE A 495 8.03 1.48 -23.84
N SER A 496 9.01 2.16 -24.47
CA SER A 496 9.00 3.62 -24.62
C SER A 496 7.86 4.12 -25.51
N LYS A 497 7.53 3.42 -26.61
CA LYS A 497 6.39 3.78 -27.47
C LYS A 497 5.05 3.55 -26.76
N SER A 498 4.86 2.40 -26.11
CA SER A 498 3.62 2.11 -25.38
C SER A 498 3.43 3.11 -24.24
N TYR A 499 4.47 3.36 -23.44
CA TYR A 499 4.38 4.28 -22.30
C TYR A 499 4.13 5.73 -22.77
N GLY A 500 4.87 6.23 -23.76
CA GLY A 500 4.68 7.57 -24.30
C GLY A 500 3.30 7.79 -24.94
N ARG A 501 2.76 6.77 -25.63
CA ARG A 501 1.38 6.81 -26.13
C ARG A 501 0.36 6.90 -24.98
N LEU A 502 0.55 6.14 -23.92
CA LEU A 502 -0.32 6.20 -22.74
C LEU A 502 -0.20 7.54 -22.01
N GLN A 503 1.01 8.11 -21.89
CA GLN A 503 1.18 9.47 -21.36
C GLN A 503 0.32 10.48 -22.15
N ASN A 504 0.37 10.45 -23.48
CA ASN A 504 -0.46 11.33 -24.31
C ASN A 504 -1.96 11.11 -24.14
N ILE A 505 -2.41 9.86 -23.95
CA ILE A 505 -3.83 9.55 -23.68
C ILE A 505 -4.27 10.11 -22.33
N PHE A 506 -3.47 9.88 -21.28
CA PHE A 506 -3.87 10.22 -19.91
C PHE A 506 -3.71 11.72 -19.59
N TYR A 507 -2.67 12.37 -20.11
CA TYR A 507 -2.39 13.78 -19.82
C TYR A 507 -2.89 14.75 -20.89
N GLY A 508 -3.25 14.25 -22.08
CA GLY A 508 -3.72 15.06 -23.20
C GLY A 508 -2.66 16.02 -23.73
N ASP A 509 -3.11 16.95 -24.59
CA ASP A 509 -2.24 17.93 -25.24
C ASP A 509 -1.84 19.10 -24.32
N CYS A 510 -2.35 19.13 -23.09
CA CYS A 510 -2.05 20.23 -22.15
C CYS A 510 -0.69 20.08 -21.46
N VAL A 511 -0.06 18.91 -21.50
CA VAL A 511 1.27 18.65 -20.95
C VAL A 511 2.25 18.40 -22.08
N ALA A 512 3.26 19.25 -22.20
CA ALA A 512 4.37 19.01 -23.12
C ALA A 512 5.31 17.95 -22.53
N PHE A 513 5.52 16.88 -23.28
CA PHE A 513 6.49 15.86 -22.94
C PHE A 513 7.79 16.10 -23.69
N ASP A 514 8.90 16.06 -22.95
CA ASP A 514 10.24 16.16 -23.53
C ASP A 514 10.64 14.83 -24.21
N GLU A 515 11.63 14.85 -25.07
CA GLU A 515 12.10 13.70 -25.86
C GLU A 515 12.33 12.42 -25.02
N LEU A 516 12.83 12.59 -23.79
CA LEU A 516 13.13 11.48 -22.90
C LEU A 516 12.00 11.14 -21.90
N SER A 517 10.86 11.82 -21.96
CA SER A 517 9.78 11.62 -20.99
C SER A 517 9.23 10.18 -20.99
N SER A 518 9.21 9.54 -22.15
CA SER A 518 8.72 8.18 -22.33
C SER A 518 9.54 7.10 -21.60
N ILE A 519 10.75 7.44 -21.12
CA ILE A 519 11.60 6.51 -20.33
C ILE A 519 11.11 6.28 -18.90
N GLU A 520 10.07 6.97 -18.46
CA GLU A 520 9.59 6.90 -17.09
C GLU A 520 9.27 5.46 -16.63
N TRP A 521 8.83 4.57 -17.54
CA TRP A 521 8.60 3.16 -17.24
C TRP A 521 9.82 2.48 -16.58
N ALA A 522 11.03 2.91 -16.96
CA ALA A 522 12.28 2.30 -16.50
C ALA A 522 12.60 2.55 -15.03
N ARG A 523 11.88 3.48 -14.36
CA ARG A 523 12.11 3.80 -12.94
C ARG A 523 11.05 3.27 -11.99
N ILE A 524 9.99 2.63 -12.50
CA ILE A 524 8.83 2.24 -11.70
C ILE A 524 8.99 0.80 -11.16
N PRO A 525 9.28 0.60 -9.86
CA PRO A 525 9.48 -0.74 -9.28
C PRO A 525 8.20 -1.58 -9.31
N HIS A 526 7.02 -0.94 -9.30
CA HIS A 526 5.73 -1.61 -9.28
C HIS A 526 5.48 -2.51 -10.50
N PHE A 527 6.09 -2.26 -11.64
CA PHE A 527 5.97 -3.14 -12.82
C PHE A 527 6.59 -4.53 -12.62
N TYR A 528 7.32 -4.71 -11.53
CA TYR A 528 7.87 -6.01 -11.12
C TYR A 528 6.95 -6.77 -10.14
N TYR A 529 5.77 -6.20 -9.74
CA TYR A 529 4.88 -6.75 -8.70
C TYR A 529 3.60 -7.41 -9.23
N ASN A 530 3.52 -7.71 -10.52
CA ASN A 530 2.45 -8.48 -11.16
C ASN A 530 1.02 -7.96 -10.89
N PHE A 531 0.66 -6.89 -11.57
CA PHE A 531 -0.66 -6.26 -11.47
C PHE A 531 -1.02 -5.76 -10.06
N TYR A 532 -0.08 -5.09 -9.43
CA TYR A 532 -0.31 -4.53 -8.09
C TYR A 532 -1.01 -3.16 -8.14
N VAL A 533 -0.65 -2.29 -9.09
CA VAL A 533 -0.94 -0.85 -9.04
C VAL A 533 -2.41 -0.46 -9.21
N TYR A 534 -3.23 -1.28 -9.88
CA TYR A 534 -4.66 -0.99 -10.03
C TYR A 534 -5.38 -0.86 -8.70
N GLN A 535 -4.88 -1.51 -7.65
CA GLN A 535 -5.45 -1.52 -6.30
C GLN A 535 -5.43 -0.13 -5.65
N TYR A 536 -4.47 0.71 -5.97
CA TYR A 536 -4.46 2.11 -5.53
C TYR A 536 -5.65 2.88 -6.11
N ALA A 537 -5.90 2.71 -7.41
CA ALA A 537 -7.01 3.39 -8.07
C ALA A 537 -8.37 2.89 -7.57
N THR A 538 -8.55 1.59 -7.39
CA THR A 538 -9.80 1.04 -6.84
C THR A 538 -10.00 1.44 -5.38
N GLY A 539 -8.92 1.52 -4.59
CA GLY A 539 -8.95 1.96 -3.20
C GLY A 539 -9.43 3.40 -3.06
N ILE A 540 -8.84 4.34 -3.80
CA ILE A 540 -9.25 5.75 -3.74
C ILE A 540 -10.68 5.96 -4.26
N ILE A 541 -11.11 5.25 -5.31
CA ILE A 541 -12.50 5.29 -5.81
C ILE A 541 -13.48 4.87 -4.71
N ALA A 542 -13.22 3.73 -4.06
CA ALA A 542 -14.07 3.23 -2.99
C ALA A 542 -14.12 4.21 -1.81
N SER A 543 -12.97 4.77 -1.43
CA SER A 543 -12.85 5.79 -0.38
C SER A 543 -13.68 7.04 -0.70
N LEU A 544 -13.57 7.59 -1.90
CA LEU A 544 -14.34 8.76 -2.32
C LEU A 544 -15.86 8.49 -2.29
N CYS A 545 -16.27 7.28 -2.73
CA CYS A 545 -17.68 6.89 -2.68
C CYS A 545 -18.22 6.77 -1.24
N PHE A 546 -17.46 6.17 -0.33
CA PHE A 546 -17.83 6.09 1.08
C PHE A 546 -17.86 7.48 1.72
N SER A 547 -16.86 8.32 1.45
CA SER A 547 -16.78 9.68 1.98
C SER A 547 -17.97 10.53 1.54
N GLU A 548 -18.37 10.48 0.25
CA GLU A 548 -19.53 11.19 -0.28
C GLU A 548 -20.80 10.78 0.46
N LYS A 549 -21.07 9.47 0.58
CA LYS A 549 -22.26 8.96 1.27
C LYS A 549 -22.29 9.36 2.75
N ILE A 550 -21.15 9.31 3.43
CA ILE A 550 -21.03 9.67 4.85
C ILE A 550 -21.26 11.18 5.05
N LEU A 551 -20.61 12.03 4.24
CA LEU A 551 -20.71 13.48 4.34
C LEU A 551 -22.09 14.00 3.94
N SER A 552 -22.75 13.37 2.96
CA SER A 552 -24.13 13.66 2.58
C SER A 552 -25.16 13.12 3.58
N LYS A 553 -24.73 12.37 4.61
CA LYS A 553 -25.57 11.72 5.62
C LYS A 553 -26.61 10.77 5.01
N GLU A 554 -26.20 10.04 3.95
CA GLU A 554 -27.03 8.98 3.37
C GLU A 554 -27.38 7.95 4.46
N ASP A 555 -28.64 7.57 4.53
CA ASP A 555 -29.10 6.65 5.57
C ASP A 555 -28.36 5.32 5.52
N GLY A 556 -27.83 4.88 6.65
CA GLY A 556 -27.05 3.66 6.79
C GLY A 556 -25.61 3.73 6.29
N ALA A 557 -25.13 4.83 5.67
CA ALA A 557 -23.78 4.93 5.10
C ALA A 557 -22.67 4.71 6.13
N GLN A 558 -22.77 5.34 7.30
CA GLN A 558 -21.83 5.14 8.41
C GLN A 558 -21.78 3.66 8.83
N LYS A 559 -22.95 3.03 9.02
CA LYS A 559 -23.04 1.63 9.41
C LYS A 559 -22.44 0.71 8.35
N ALA A 560 -22.71 0.97 7.06
CA ALA A 560 -22.17 0.19 5.96
C ALA A 560 -20.63 0.26 5.94
N TYR A 561 -20.04 1.43 6.13
CA TYR A 561 -18.61 1.60 6.22
C TYR A 561 -18.00 0.90 7.44
N LEU A 562 -18.60 1.05 8.62
CA LEU A 562 -18.11 0.35 9.82
C LEU A 562 -18.23 -1.17 9.67
N THR A 563 -19.28 -1.68 9.01
CA THR A 563 -19.42 -3.11 8.70
C THR A 563 -18.30 -3.57 7.75
N PHE A 564 -17.92 -2.74 6.77
CA PHE A 564 -16.78 -2.99 5.91
C PHE A 564 -15.49 -3.17 6.73
N LEU A 565 -15.16 -2.24 7.63
CA LEU A 565 -13.97 -2.34 8.49
C LEU A 565 -13.98 -3.58 9.41
N GLN A 566 -15.16 -3.99 9.84
CA GLN A 566 -15.34 -5.16 10.70
C GLN A 566 -15.23 -6.49 9.95
N SER A 567 -15.29 -6.46 8.62
CA SER A 567 -15.36 -7.70 7.82
C SER A 567 -14.02 -8.42 7.66
N GLY A 568 -12.88 -7.72 7.85
CA GLY A 568 -11.57 -8.32 7.66
C GLY A 568 -11.44 -9.04 6.33
N GLY A 569 -11.02 -10.31 6.36
CA GLY A 569 -10.92 -11.21 5.22
C GLY A 569 -11.94 -12.36 5.27
N SER A 570 -13.13 -12.13 5.86
CA SER A 570 -14.18 -13.15 6.02
C SER A 570 -14.93 -13.50 4.73
N ASP A 571 -14.68 -12.76 3.64
CA ASP A 571 -15.19 -13.05 2.30
C ASP A 571 -14.21 -12.48 1.25
N PHE A 572 -14.47 -12.74 -0.03
CA PHE A 572 -13.72 -12.12 -1.12
C PHE A 572 -13.91 -10.60 -1.14
N PRO A 573 -12.87 -9.82 -1.47
CA PRO A 573 -12.90 -8.36 -1.33
C PRO A 573 -14.03 -7.68 -2.12
N ILE A 574 -14.34 -8.16 -3.31
CA ILE A 574 -15.46 -7.63 -4.10
C ILE A 574 -16.80 -7.87 -3.39
N GLU A 575 -16.99 -9.03 -2.78
CA GLU A 575 -18.23 -9.35 -2.07
C GLU A 575 -18.36 -8.56 -0.75
N ILE A 576 -17.24 -8.31 -0.05
CA ILE A 576 -17.21 -7.41 1.12
C ILE A 576 -17.67 -6.01 0.72
N LEU A 577 -17.13 -5.46 -0.38
CA LEU A 577 -17.53 -4.13 -0.86
C LEU A 577 -19.00 -4.09 -1.32
N LYS A 578 -19.48 -5.11 -2.04
CA LYS A 578 -20.90 -5.21 -2.44
C LYS A 578 -21.85 -5.20 -1.24
N LYS A 579 -21.54 -5.99 -0.20
CA LYS A 579 -22.31 -6.03 1.06
C LYS A 579 -22.32 -4.66 1.75
N SER A 580 -21.29 -3.86 1.54
CA SER A 580 -21.17 -2.49 2.06
C SER A 580 -21.71 -1.41 1.09
N GLY A 581 -22.41 -1.82 0.03
CA GLY A 581 -23.08 -0.93 -0.91
C GLY A 581 -22.19 -0.34 -2.01
N LEU A 582 -21.02 -0.97 -2.31
CA LEU A 582 -20.13 -0.60 -3.40
C LEU A 582 -19.87 -1.81 -4.32
N ASP A 583 -20.34 -1.74 -5.56
CA ASP A 583 -20.05 -2.76 -6.58
C ASP A 583 -18.92 -2.31 -7.51
N MET A 584 -17.70 -2.71 -7.20
CA MET A 584 -16.52 -2.39 -7.98
C MET A 584 -16.41 -3.16 -9.32
N THR A 585 -17.36 -4.04 -9.62
CA THR A 585 -17.45 -4.70 -10.93
C THR A 585 -18.14 -3.83 -12.00
N SER A 586 -18.75 -2.74 -11.58
CA SER A 586 -19.42 -1.76 -12.44
C SER A 586 -18.64 -0.43 -12.49
N SER A 587 -18.91 0.40 -13.51
CA SER A 587 -18.36 1.75 -13.61
C SER A 587 -19.02 2.77 -12.64
N SER A 588 -20.13 2.42 -12.00
CA SER A 588 -20.90 3.36 -11.15
C SER A 588 -20.07 4.01 -10.04
N PRO A 589 -19.24 3.31 -9.24
CA PRO A 589 -18.38 3.94 -8.25
C PRO A 589 -17.36 4.91 -8.88
N MET A 590 -16.82 4.54 -10.06
CA MET A 590 -15.85 5.39 -10.78
C MET A 590 -16.49 6.71 -11.21
N LEU A 591 -17.71 6.66 -11.77
CA LEU A 591 -18.45 7.85 -12.19
C LEU A 591 -18.77 8.78 -11.01
N LYS A 592 -19.07 8.23 -9.84
CA LYS A 592 -19.24 9.03 -8.61
C LYS A 592 -17.95 9.72 -8.19
N ALA A 593 -16.84 8.98 -8.19
CA ALA A 593 -15.52 9.56 -7.89
C ALA A 593 -15.16 10.70 -8.87
N PHE A 594 -15.46 10.54 -10.17
CA PHE A 594 -15.24 11.61 -11.15
C PHE A 594 -16.13 12.83 -10.91
N SER A 595 -17.39 12.64 -10.55
CA SER A 595 -18.29 13.75 -10.17
C SER A 595 -17.74 14.53 -8.96
N TYR A 596 -17.21 13.83 -7.96
CA TYR A 596 -16.53 14.47 -6.84
C TYR A 596 -15.30 15.29 -7.29
N ILE A 597 -14.45 14.71 -8.13
CA ILE A 597 -13.27 15.39 -8.67
C ILE A 597 -13.67 16.64 -9.46
N GLU A 598 -14.68 16.54 -10.31
CA GLU A 598 -15.19 17.68 -11.10
C GLU A 598 -15.66 18.82 -10.21
N GLN A 599 -16.42 18.50 -9.15
CA GLN A 599 -16.85 19.50 -8.16
C GLN A 599 -15.64 20.19 -7.48
N LYS A 600 -14.60 19.45 -7.11
CA LYS A 600 -13.37 20.03 -6.51
C LYS A 600 -12.59 20.89 -7.49
N LEU A 601 -12.57 20.52 -8.76
CA LEU A 601 -11.97 21.34 -9.81
C LEU A 601 -12.73 22.66 -10.02
N ASP A 602 -14.06 22.63 -9.99
CA ASP A 602 -14.89 23.83 -10.08
C ASP A 602 -14.70 24.74 -8.85
N GLU A 603 -14.60 24.15 -7.67
CA GLU A 603 -14.30 24.89 -6.44
C GLU A 603 -12.93 25.58 -6.52
N LEU A 604 -11.90 24.87 -6.99
CA LEU A 604 -10.57 25.44 -7.22
C LEU A 604 -10.59 26.57 -8.26
N ALA A 605 -11.27 26.36 -9.39
CA ALA A 605 -11.40 27.37 -10.46
C ALA A 605 -12.05 28.66 -9.96
N ASN A 606 -13.04 28.58 -9.08
CA ASN A 606 -13.70 29.75 -8.46
C ASN A 606 -12.80 30.49 -7.46
N LEU A 607 -11.78 29.82 -6.93
CA LEU A 607 -10.83 30.41 -5.99
C LEU A 607 -9.59 31.00 -6.69
N LEU A 608 -9.21 30.54 -7.85
CA LEU A 608 -8.07 31.08 -8.63
C LEU A 608 -8.48 32.36 -9.36
#